data_99001e397e56d2877362f8c5ed2be87a
#
_entry.id   99001e397e56d2877362f8c5ed2be87a
#
_cell.length_a   1.000
_cell.length_b   1.000
_cell.length_c   1.000
_cell.angle_alpha   90.00
_cell.angle_beta   90.00
_cell.angle_gamma   90.00
#
_symmetry.space_group_name_H-M   'P 1'
#
loop_
_entity.id
_entity.type
_entity.pdbx_description
1 polymer ?
#
loop_
_entity_poly.entity_id
_entity_poly.type
_entity_poly.pdbx_seq_one_letter_code
_entity_poly.pdbx_strand_id
1 'polypeptide(L)' 'MAYSKNYANVKKWYNMGMWSEARVRNAVVMGWITEDEFKEITGSDYE' A
#
# COMPACT_ATOMS: atom_id res chain seq x y z
N MET A 1 16.57 -1.92 5.64
CA MET A 1 15.79 -1.05 4.77
C MET A 1 14.56 -0.59 5.45
N ALA A 2 14.30 0.68 5.37
CA ALA A 2 13.14 1.24 6.03
C ALA A 2 11.95 1.31 5.06
N TYR A 3 10.81 0.90 5.55
CA TYR A 3 9.57 1.08 4.79
C TYR A 3 9.09 2.51 4.93
N SER A 4 8.18 2.90 4.04
CA SER A 4 7.57 4.20 4.14
C SER A 4 6.84 4.37 5.47
N LYS A 5 6.71 5.59 5.91
CA LYS A 5 6.12 5.90 7.19
C LYS A 5 4.70 5.32 7.32
N ASN A 6 3.96 5.32 6.23
CA ASN A 6 2.57 4.87 6.26
C ASN A 6 2.39 3.41 5.81
N TYR A 7 3.49 2.70 5.55
CA TYR A 7 3.40 1.36 5.03
C TYR A 7 2.60 0.44 5.97
N ALA A 8 2.94 0.44 7.24
CA ALA A 8 2.29 -0.44 8.19
C ALA A 8 0.80 -0.14 8.32
N ASN A 9 0.44 1.13 8.32
CA ASN A 9 -0.96 1.52 8.42
C ASN A 9 -1.74 1.09 7.20
N VAL A 10 -1.20 1.34 6.01
CA VAL A 10 -1.89 0.99 4.77
C VAL A 10 -2.05 -0.53 4.69
N LYS A 11 -1.00 -1.27 5.03
CA LYS A 11 -1.06 -2.71 5.01
C LYS A 11 -2.13 -3.23 5.96
N LYS A 12 -2.18 -2.66 7.16
CA LYS A 12 -3.18 -3.06 8.15
C LYS A 12 -4.59 -2.80 7.64
N TRP A 13 -4.83 -1.62 7.09
CA TRP A 13 -6.16 -1.27 6.62
C TRP A 13 -6.59 -2.16 5.46
N TYR A 14 -5.67 -2.48 4.58
CA TYR A 14 -5.98 -3.36 3.46
C TYR A 14 -6.31 -4.76 3.95
N ASN A 15 -5.50 -5.29 4.88
CA ASN A 15 -5.71 -6.64 5.39
C ASN A 15 -7.01 -6.75 6.19
N MET A 16 -7.44 -5.66 6.80
CA MET A 16 -8.68 -5.65 7.55
C MET A 16 -9.91 -5.49 6.66
N GLY A 17 -9.69 -5.29 5.37
CA GLY A 17 -10.79 -5.11 4.44
C GLY A 17 -11.34 -3.69 4.41
N MET A 18 -10.67 -2.76 5.09
CA MET A 18 -11.12 -1.37 5.11
C MET A 18 -10.73 -0.61 3.87
N TRP A 19 -9.65 -1.02 3.22
CA TRP A 19 -9.16 -0.38 2.01
C TRP A 19 -9.18 -1.36 0.87
N SER A 20 -9.63 -0.90 -0.30
CA SER A 20 -9.56 -1.69 -1.52
C SER A 20 -8.19 -1.54 -2.16
N GLU A 21 -7.91 -2.40 -3.15
CA GLU A 21 -6.66 -2.29 -3.89
C GLU A 21 -6.54 -0.93 -4.56
N ALA A 22 -7.64 -0.39 -5.07
CA ALA A 22 -7.64 0.93 -5.70
C ALA A 22 -7.21 2.01 -4.70
N ARG A 23 -7.62 1.85 -3.45
CA ARG A 23 -7.26 2.81 -2.42
C ARG A 23 -5.78 2.73 -2.09
N VAL A 24 -5.24 1.51 -2.03
CA VAL A 24 -3.81 1.33 -1.79
C VAL A 24 -3.01 1.92 -2.95
N ARG A 25 -3.51 1.73 -4.18
CA ARG A 25 -2.88 2.29 -5.36
C ARG A 25 -2.83 3.81 -5.28
N ASN A 26 -3.90 4.40 -4.77
CA ASN A 26 -3.94 5.86 -4.60
C ASN A 26 -2.92 6.32 -3.57
N ALA A 27 -2.65 5.52 -2.56
CA ALA A 27 -1.63 5.86 -1.57
C ALA A 27 -0.25 5.96 -2.20
N VAL A 28 0.01 5.16 -3.23
CA VAL A 28 1.26 5.27 -3.98
C VAL A 28 1.33 6.62 -4.69
N VAL A 29 0.22 7.00 -5.33
CA VAL A 29 0.15 8.27 -6.03
C VAL A 29 0.41 9.44 -5.09
N MET A 30 -0.11 9.34 -3.88
CA MET A 30 0.06 10.41 -2.88
C MET A 30 1.43 10.38 -2.20
N GLY A 31 2.24 9.37 -2.47
CA GLY A 31 3.56 9.28 -1.89
C GLY A 31 3.58 8.70 -0.48
N TRP A 32 2.50 8.08 -0.05
CA TRP A 32 2.45 7.45 1.27
C TRP A 32 3.23 6.15 1.32
N ILE A 33 3.24 5.41 0.21
CA ILE A 33 3.97 4.16 0.08
C ILE A 33 4.59 4.12 -1.31
N THR A 34 5.48 3.17 -1.53
CA THR A 34 6.12 2.99 -2.83
C THR A 34 5.41 1.92 -3.64
N GLU A 35 5.78 1.82 -4.91
CA GLU A 35 5.21 0.79 -5.78
C GLU A 35 5.59 -0.61 -5.29
N ASP A 36 6.81 -0.77 -4.78
CA ASP A 36 7.23 -2.05 -4.23
C ASP A 36 6.39 -2.41 -3.01
N GLU A 37 6.08 -1.43 -2.18
CA GLU A 37 5.25 -1.65 -1.01
C GLU A 37 3.82 -2.00 -1.40
N PHE A 38 3.32 -1.39 -2.46
CA PHE A 38 2.01 -1.75 -2.99
C PHE A 38 1.96 -3.24 -3.34
N LYS A 39 3.00 -3.71 -4.01
CA LYS A 39 3.06 -5.11 -4.39
C LYS A 39 3.10 -6.02 -3.16
N GLU A 40 3.86 -5.63 -2.15
CA GLU A 40 3.93 -6.42 -0.93
C GLU A 40 2.59 -6.47 -0.20
N ILE A 41 1.88 -5.37 -0.21
CA ILE A 41 0.60 -5.29 0.50
C ILE A 41 -0.49 -6.06 -0.23
N THR A 42 -0.61 -5.85 -1.52
CA THR A 42 -1.73 -6.40 -2.29
C THR A 42 -1.40 -7.71 -2.99
N GLY A 43 -0.12 -7.98 -3.20
CA GLY A 43 0.31 -9.16 -3.94
C GLY A 43 0.23 -8.97 -5.45
N SER A 44 -0.10 -7.79 -5.93
CA SER A 44 -0.22 -7.50 -7.35
C SER A 44 0.78 -6.43 -7.74
N ASP A 45 1.23 -6.47 -9.00
CA ASP A 45 2.10 -5.42 -9.51
C ASP A 45 1.34 -4.11 -9.56
N TYR A 46 2.05 -3.00 -9.33
CA TYR A 46 1.41 -1.69 -9.30
C TYR A 46 0.79 -1.34 -10.65
N GLU A 47 1.43 -1.72 -11.69
CA GLU A 47 0.90 -1.39 -13.02
C GLU A 47 -0.32 -2.17 -13.39
#